data_23dfa8ee3e80893ed51a438509e4a525
#
_entry.id   23dfa8ee3e80893ed51a438509e4a525
#
_cell.length_a   1.000
_cell.length_b   1.000
_cell.length_c   1.000
_cell.angle_alpha   90.00
_cell.angle_beta   90.00
_cell.angle_gamma   90.00
#
_symmetry.space_group_name_H-M   'P 1'
#
loop_
_entity.id
_entity.type
_entity.pdbx_description
1 polymer ?
#
loop_
_entity_poly.entity_id
_entity_poly.type
_entity_poly.pdbx_seq_one_letter_code
_entity_poly.pdbx_strand_id
1 'polypeptide(L)'
;MLSLVTTGAFRKDYKRIKKRGYDMSLLENVIDVLLAEKSLEDRFRDHALTGNYLGFRECHVLPDWLLIYAIDRGCLVLTASRTGTHADRFEK
;
A
#
# COMPACT_ATOMS: atom_id res chain seq x y z
N MET A 1 12.11 8.97 -9.70
CA MET A 1 10.75 8.38 -9.50
C MET A 1 10.81 6.88 -9.61
N LEU A 2 10.05 6.18 -8.78
CA LEU A 2 9.96 4.72 -8.81
C LEU A 2 8.97 4.27 -9.87
N SER A 3 9.16 3.05 -10.38
CA SER A 3 8.17 2.39 -11.23
C SER A 3 7.22 1.58 -10.36
N LEU A 4 5.94 1.60 -10.67
CA LEU A 4 4.92 0.85 -9.92
C LEU A 4 4.77 -0.57 -10.47
N VAL A 5 4.83 -1.55 -9.58
CA VAL A 5 4.48 -2.94 -9.85
C VAL A 5 3.36 -3.34 -8.89
N THR A 6 2.35 -4.03 -9.38
CA THR A 6 1.25 -4.53 -8.54
C THR A 6 1.24 -6.05 -8.55
N THR A 7 0.90 -6.66 -7.41
CA THR A 7 0.72 -8.10 -7.34
C THR A 7 -0.69 -8.48 -7.79
N GLY A 8 -0.90 -9.75 -8.13
CA GLY A 8 -2.24 -10.26 -8.42
C GLY A 8 -3.18 -10.08 -7.23
N ALA A 9 -2.67 -10.31 -6.02
CA ALA A 9 -3.46 -10.11 -4.80
C ALA A 9 -3.87 -8.64 -4.64
N PHE A 10 -2.96 -7.70 -4.89
CA PHE A 10 -3.28 -6.27 -4.83
C PHE A 10 -4.38 -5.91 -5.83
N ARG A 11 -4.30 -6.40 -7.06
CA ARG A 11 -5.30 -6.09 -8.10
C ARG A 11 -6.68 -6.61 -7.73
N LYS A 12 -6.77 -7.79 -7.10
CA LYS A 12 -8.03 -8.32 -6.57
C LYS A 12 -8.56 -7.49 -5.43
N ASP A 13 -7.68 -7.11 -4.50
CA ASP A 13 -8.03 -6.23 -3.38
C ASP A 13 -8.55 -4.89 -3.89
N TYR A 14 -7.89 -4.30 -4.88
CA TYR A 14 -8.27 -3.02 -5.47
C TYR A 14 -9.71 -3.07 -6.00
N LYS A 15 -10.03 -4.11 -6.78
CA LYS A 15 -11.39 -4.29 -7.33
C LYS A 15 -12.42 -4.43 -6.23
N ARG A 16 -12.11 -5.18 -5.16
CA ARG A 16 -13.02 -5.40 -4.04
C ARG A 16 -13.31 -4.09 -3.30
N ILE A 17 -12.29 -3.32 -2.99
CA ILE A 17 -12.42 -2.05 -2.29
C ILE A 17 -13.20 -1.05 -3.15
N LYS A 18 -12.92 -1.00 -4.44
CA LYS A 18 -13.63 -0.14 -5.38
C LYS A 18 -15.13 -0.46 -5.40
N LYS A 19 -15.49 -1.76 -5.42
CA LYS A 19 -16.88 -2.19 -5.39
C LYS A 19 -17.59 -1.78 -4.10
N ARG A 20 -16.86 -1.68 -2.98
CA ARG A 20 -17.42 -1.22 -1.70
C ARG A 20 -17.69 0.28 -1.68
N GLY A 21 -17.32 1.01 -2.74
CA GLY A 21 -17.58 2.44 -2.85
C GLY A 21 -16.50 3.34 -2.24
N TYR A 22 -15.33 2.81 -1.93
CA TYR A 22 -14.22 3.62 -1.43
C TYR A 22 -13.72 4.58 -2.51
N ASP A 23 -13.27 5.75 -2.08
CA ASP A 23 -12.67 6.74 -2.98
C ASP A 23 -11.24 6.30 -3.33
N MET A 24 -11.09 5.70 -4.50
CA MET A 24 -9.80 5.15 -4.93
C MET A 24 -8.76 6.23 -5.20
N SER A 25 -9.16 7.49 -5.38
CA SER A 25 -8.19 8.58 -5.54
C SER A 25 -7.34 8.76 -4.29
N LEU A 26 -7.86 8.41 -3.11
CA LEU A 26 -7.09 8.48 -1.86
C LEU A 26 -5.91 7.51 -1.89
N LEU A 27 -6.14 6.28 -2.36
CA LEU A 27 -5.08 5.28 -2.51
C LEU A 27 -4.07 5.73 -3.57
N GLU A 28 -4.57 6.23 -4.71
CA GLU A 28 -3.70 6.68 -5.81
C GLU A 28 -2.81 7.83 -5.36
N ASN A 29 -3.33 8.76 -4.57
CA ASN A 29 -2.55 9.88 -4.03
C ASN A 29 -1.42 9.39 -3.11
N VAL A 30 -1.70 8.40 -2.26
CA VAL A 30 -0.67 7.80 -1.40
C VAL A 30 0.42 7.14 -2.26
N ILE A 31 0.02 6.37 -3.25
CA ILE A 31 0.97 5.72 -4.16
C ILE A 31 1.82 6.75 -4.89
N ASP A 32 1.22 7.85 -5.35
CA ASP A 32 1.96 8.91 -6.05
C ASP A 32 3.04 9.53 -5.18
N VAL A 33 2.75 9.77 -3.89
CA VAL A 33 3.73 10.29 -2.94
C VAL A 33 4.90 9.31 -2.80
N LEU A 34 4.59 8.01 -2.67
CA LEU A 34 5.61 6.96 -2.56
C LEU A 34 6.44 6.83 -3.83
N LEU A 35 5.80 6.90 -5.01
CA LEU A 35 6.52 6.84 -6.29
C LEU A 35 7.48 8.02 -6.46
N ALA A 36 7.13 9.18 -5.93
CA ALA A 36 7.97 10.37 -5.95
C ALA A 36 9.07 10.32 -4.88
N GLU A 37 9.15 9.24 -4.12
CA GLU A 37 10.14 9.01 -3.05
C GLU A 37 10.05 10.07 -1.95
N LYS A 38 8.85 10.60 -1.72
CA LYS A 38 8.57 11.55 -0.65
C LYS A 38 8.06 10.80 0.58
N SER A 39 8.25 11.41 1.76
CA SER A 39 7.72 10.87 3.01
C SER A 39 6.23 11.13 3.12
N LEU A 40 5.49 10.15 3.64
CA LEU A 40 4.08 10.33 3.98
C LEU A 40 3.96 11.13 5.29
N GLU A 41 2.88 11.92 5.40
CA GLU A 41 2.55 12.60 6.64
C GLU A 41 2.28 11.59 7.76
N ASP A 42 2.47 12.03 9.01
CA ASP A 42 2.34 11.15 10.18
C ASP A 42 0.98 10.49 10.29
N ARG A 43 -0.08 11.14 9.81
CA ARG A 43 -1.43 10.58 9.84
C ARG A 43 -1.57 9.26 9.06
N PHE A 44 -0.69 9.00 8.11
CA PHE A 44 -0.70 7.76 7.33
C PHE A 44 -0.01 6.61 8.04
N ARG A 45 0.64 6.84 9.17
CA ARG A 45 1.26 5.82 10.03
C ARG A 45 2.13 4.82 9.27
N ASP A 46 2.95 5.31 8.35
CA ASP A 46 3.85 4.47 7.58
C ASP A 46 4.90 3.84 8.49
N HIS A 47 5.00 2.50 8.45
CA HIS A 47 5.94 1.76 9.31
C HIS A 47 6.34 0.42 8.67
N ALA A 48 7.51 -0.07 9.08
CA ALA A 48 8.01 -1.37 8.64
C ALA A 48 7.25 -2.51 9.30
N LEU A 49 7.04 -3.57 8.55
CA LEU A 49 6.39 -4.79 9.05
C LEU A 49 7.43 -5.83 9.45
N THR A 50 6.99 -6.80 10.23
CA THR A 50 7.81 -7.93 10.71
C THR A 50 7.12 -9.25 10.35
N GLY A 51 7.69 -10.38 10.77
CA GLY A 51 7.10 -11.70 10.52
C GLY A 51 7.05 -12.04 9.04
N ASN A 52 5.90 -12.50 8.58
CA ASN A 52 5.72 -12.94 7.20
C ASN A 52 5.89 -11.80 6.17
N TYR A 53 5.77 -10.56 6.61
CA TYR A 53 5.93 -9.39 5.76
C TYR A 53 7.23 -8.62 6.04
N LEU A 54 8.25 -9.32 6.57
CA LEU A 54 9.55 -8.70 6.74
C LEU A 54 10.06 -8.17 5.40
N GLY A 55 10.53 -6.92 5.40
CA GLY A 55 10.94 -6.23 4.17
C GLY A 55 9.85 -5.40 3.53
N PHE A 56 8.61 -5.54 3.99
CA PHE A 56 7.49 -4.72 3.54
C PHE A 56 7.18 -3.62 4.54
N ARG A 57 6.42 -2.65 4.09
CA ARG A 57 5.93 -1.55 4.92
C ARG A 57 4.42 -1.48 4.81
N GLU A 58 3.79 -0.87 5.81
CA GLU A 58 2.35 -0.65 5.82
C GLU A 58 2.08 0.82 6.09
N CYS A 59 1.10 1.37 5.38
CA CYS A 59 0.58 2.69 5.71
C CYS A 59 -0.96 2.66 5.70
N HIS A 60 -1.56 3.67 6.33
CA HIS A 60 -3.02 3.80 6.42
C HIS A 60 -3.48 4.86 5.44
N VAL A 61 -4.17 4.44 4.38
CA VAL A 61 -4.82 5.37 3.44
C VAL A 61 -5.93 6.13 4.17
N LEU A 62 -6.69 5.39 4.97
CA LEU A 62 -7.64 5.88 5.98
C LEU A 62 -7.41 5.06 7.25
N PRO A 63 -7.95 5.45 8.41
CA PRO A 63 -7.71 4.71 9.64
C PRO A 63 -7.97 3.20 9.56
N ASP A 64 -8.94 2.78 8.75
CA ASP A 64 -9.27 1.36 8.56
C ASP A 64 -8.96 0.86 7.15
N TRP A 65 -8.15 1.56 6.39
CA TRP A 65 -7.80 1.15 5.03
C TRP A 65 -6.30 1.16 4.86
N LEU A 66 -5.72 -0.02 4.69
CA LEU A 66 -4.28 -0.26 4.69
C LEU A 66 -3.73 -0.45 3.27
N LEU A 67 -2.48 -0.07 3.09
CA LEU A 67 -1.68 -0.43 1.93
C LEU A 67 -0.39 -1.10 2.42
N ILE A 68 -0.13 -2.31 1.94
CA ILE A 68 1.14 -3.00 2.19
C ILE A 68 1.98 -2.92 0.92
N TYR A 69 3.21 -2.46 1.05
CA TYR A 69 4.08 -2.21 -0.09
C TYR A 69 5.55 -2.48 0.25
N ALA A 70 6.37 -2.56 -0.78
CA ALA A 70 7.82 -2.65 -0.63
C ALA A 70 8.49 -1.75 -1.67
N ILE A 71 9.65 -1.19 -1.31
CA ILE A 71 10.45 -0.38 -2.21
C ILE A 71 11.80 -1.07 -2.41
N ASP A 72 12.14 -1.33 -3.65
CA ASP A 72 13.47 -1.79 -4.04
C ASP A 72 14.20 -0.62 -4.68
N ARG A 73 15.12 -0.01 -3.93
CA ARG A 73 15.84 1.17 -4.40
C ARG A 73 16.90 0.82 -5.43
N GLY A 74 17.40 -0.41 -5.42
CA GLY A 74 18.36 -0.85 -6.42
C GLY A 74 17.75 -0.94 -7.82
N CYS A 75 16.49 -1.41 -7.89
CA CYS A 75 15.74 -1.52 -9.14
C CYS A 75 14.82 -0.32 -9.38
N LEU A 76 14.69 0.60 -8.43
CA LEU A 76 13.79 1.75 -8.47
C LEU A 76 12.33 1.32 -8.68
N VAL A 77 11.88 0.33 -7.90
CA VAL A 77 10.54 -0.25 -8.02
C VAL A 77 9.79 -0.13 -6.71
N LEU A 78 8.53 0.31 -6.81
CA LEU A 78 7.54 0.23 -5.73
C LEU A 78 6.59 -0.92 -6.05
N THR A 79 6.53 -1.91 -5.18
CA THR A 79 5.58 -3.02 -5.31
C THR A 79 4.40 -2.80 -4.36
N ALA A 80 3.20 -2.59 -4.91
CA ALA A 80 1.96 -2.58 -4.14
C ALA A 80 1.52 -4.03 -3.97
N SER A 81 1.59 -4.53 -2.73
CA SER A 81 1.41 -5.96 -2.44
C SER A 81 -0.01 -6.30 -2.03
N ARG A 82 -0.61 -5.55 -1.12
CA ARG A 82 -1.98 -5.75 -0.65
C ARG A 82 -2.62 -4.42 -0.29
N THR A 83 -3.94 -4.34 -0.39
CA THR A 83 -4.71 -3.21 0.15
C THR A 83 -6.06 -3.72 0.65
N GLY A 84 -6.57 -3.14 1.71
CA GLY A 84 -7.86 -3.54 2.28
C GLY A 84 -8.04 -3.02 3.68
N THR A 85 -9.14 -3.44 4.31
CA THR A 85 -9.46 -3.04 5.68
C THR A 85 -8.95 -4.08 6.68
N HIS A 86 -9.01 -3.76 7.98
CA HIS A 86 -8.67 -4.71 9.03
C HIS A 86 -9.54 -5.97 8.95
N ALA A 87 -10.78 -5.85 8.47
CA ALA A 87 -11.68 -6.98 8.31
C ALA A 87 -11.21 -7.95 7.22
N ASP A 88 -10.35 -7.54 6.31
CA ASP A 88 -9.83 -8.40 5.24
C ASP A 88 -8.74 -9.37 5.72
N ARG A 89 -8.33 -9.27 6.99
CA ARG A 89 -7.46 -10.23 7.70
C ARG A 89 -6.17 -10.58 6.97
N PHE A 90 -5.34 -9.58 6.71
CA PHE A 90 -4.01 -9.84 6.18
C PHE A 90 -3.14 -10.57 7.22
N GLU A 91 -2.46 -11.62 6.81
CA GLU A 91 -1.47 -12.30 7.64
C GLU A 91 -0.17 -11.51 7.60
N LYS A 92 0.19 -10.90 8.70
CA LYS A 92 1.40 -10.08 8.80
C LYS A 92 2.48 -10.74 9.63
#